data_5142d0e70a99fd6ccd29b4290167df2e
#
_entry.id   5142d0e70a99fd6ccd29b4290167df2e
#
_cell.length_a   1.000
_cell.length_b   1.000
_cell.length_c   1.000
_cell.angle_alpha   90.00
_cell.angle_beta   90.00
_cell.angle_gamma   90.00
#
_symmetry.space_group_name_H-M   'P 1'
#
loop_
_entity.id
_entity.type
_entity.pdbx_description
1 polymer ?
#
loop_
_entity_poly.entity_id
_entity_poly.type
_entity_poly.pdbx_seq_one_letter_code
_entity_poly.pdbx_strand_id
1 'polypeptide(L)'
;MTPSMLYRTGATAEAITWTLLIGALIIRATTGFALGVTIAGGIHGFVFLAYSALAVLTAINQRWGVGLGVLAVVTAVVPYATIPFDAWAQRTGRLEGTWRRDATGDPRDERWFDRSVRWMLRHPLLLTALIALAVAALFTVLLALGPPTSAVTAGLRRP
;
A
#
# COMPACT_ATOMS: atom_id res chain seq x y z
N MET A 1 -13.33 -9.95 -7.91
CA MET A 1 -12.16 -9.25 -8.48
C MET A 1 -10.98 -10.19 -8.50
N THR A 2 -10.20 -10.23 -9.58
CA THR A 2 -8.95 -11.00 -9.68
C THR A 2 -7.81 -10.26 -8.93
N PRO A 3 -6.72 -10.95 -8.55
CA PRO A 3 -5.54 -10.31 -7.98
C PRO A 3 -5.00 -9.17 -8.86
N SER A 4 -4.93 -9.37 -10.18
CA SER A 4 -4.44 -8.37 -11.12
C SER A 4 -5.34 -7.12 -11.19
N MET A 5 -6.66 -7.31 -11.22
CA MET A 5 -7.60 -6.16 -11.21
C MET A 5 -7.48 -5.34 -9.94
N LEU A 6 -7.42 -6.01 -8.78
CA LEU A 6 -7.32 -5.33 -7.49
C LEU A 6 -5.99 -4.60 -7.37
N TYR A 7 -4.89 -5.24 -7.76
CA TYR A 7 -3.55 -4.63 -7.77
C TYR A 7 -3.49 -3.38 -8.65
N ARG A 8 -4.01 -3.48 -9.88
CA ARG A 8 -4.08 -2.35 -10.82
C ARG A 8 -4.93 -1.19 -10.28
N THR A 9 -6.06 -1.49 -9.64
CA THR A 9 -6.89 -0.46 -8.99
C THR A 9 -6.10 0.26 -7.90
N GLY A 10 -5.37 -0.48 -7.06
CA GLY A 10 -4.51 0.09 -6.03
C GLY A 10 -3.40 0.97 -6.61
N ALA A 11 -2.68 0.49 -7.63
CA ALA A 11 -1.61 1.24 -8.30
C ALA A 11 -2.13 2.54 -8.95
N THR A 12 -3.33 2.49 -9.54
CA THR A 12 -3.98 3.66 -10.13
C THR A 12 -4.40 4.67 -9.06
N ALA A 13 -5.00 4.21 -7.97
CA ALA A 13 -5.39 5.07 -6.85
C ALA A 13 -4.17 5.77 -6.24
N GLU A 14 -3.06 5.05 -6.09
CA GLU A 14 -1.79 5.57 -5.60
C GLU A 14 -1.25 6.69 -6.52
N ALA A 15 -1.25 6.47 -7.83
CA ALA A 15 -0.81 7.47 -8.81
C ALA A 15 -1.71 8.74 -8.79
N ILE A 16 -3.01 8.57 -8.64
CA ILE A 16 -3.97 9.69 -8.52
C ILE A 16 -3.66 10.50 -7.25
N THR A 17 -3.45 9.83 -6.12
CA THR A 17 -3.20 10.54 -4.85
C THR A 17 -1.82 11.21 -4.84
N TRP A 18 -0.82 10.67 -5.53
CA TRP A 18 0.44 11.38 -5.80
C TRP A 18 0.20 12.68 -6.57
N THR A 19 -0.63 12.65 -7.61
CA THR A 19 -0.98 13.86 -8.38
C THR A 19 -1.62 14.92 -7.49
N LEU A 20 -2.57 14.51 -6.64
CA LEU A 20 -3.22 15.43 -5.69
C LEU A 20 -2.22 16.01 -4.68
N LEU A 21 -1.33 15.19 -4.14
CA LEU A 21 -0.33 15.64 -3.18
C LEU A 21 0.68 16.60 -3.80
N ILE A 22 1.22 16.28 -4.98
CA ILE A 22 2.15 17.15 -5.71
C ILE A 22 1.46 18.48 -6.07
N GLY A 23 0.23 18.45 -6.57
CA GLY A 23 -0.55 19.65 -6.85
C GLY A 23 -0.76 20.51 -5.60
N ALA A 24 -1.09 19.91 -4.46
CA ALA A 24 -1.24 20.61 -3.20
C ALA A 24 0.09 21.23 -2.72
N LEU A 25 1.22 20.56 -2.92
CA LEU A 25 2.55 21.09 -2.60
C LEU A 25 2.91 22.29 -3.47
N ILE A 26 2.60 22.27 -4.77
CA ILE A 26 2.81 23.40 -5.68
C ILE A 26 1.94 24.59 -5.26
N ILE A 27 0.65 24.37 -4.98
CA ILE A 27 -0.26 25.42 -4.51
C ILE A 27 0.26 26.02 -3.19
N ARG A 28 0.70 25.19 -2.24
CA ARG A 28 1.29 25.69 -1.01
C ARG A 28 2.52 26.55 -1.25
N ALA A 29 3.40 26.14 -2.18
CA ALA A 29 4.62 26.87 -2.49
C ALA A 29 4.34 28.25 -3.10
N THR A 30 3.26 28.38 -3.88
CA THR A 30 2.91 29.62 -4.60
C THR A 30 1.96 30.54 -3.83
N THR A 31 1.07 29.97 -3.00
CA THR A 31 0.00 30.75 -2.33
C THR A 31 0.11 30.74 -0.81
N GLY A 32 0.95 29.87 -0.22
CA GLY A 32 1.00 29.66 1.22
C GLY A 32 -0.13 28.80 1.80
N PHE A 33 -1.07 28.30 0.96
CA PHE A 33 -2.23 27.53 1.41
C PHE A 33 -1.84 26.13 1.91
N ALA A 34 -1.65 26.01 3.22
CA ALA A 34 -1.15 24.77 3.85
C ALA A 34 -2.21 23.67 3.99
N LEU A 35 -3.49 24.01 4.15
CA LEU A 35 -4.58 23.06 4.39
C LEU A 35 -4.70 22.01 3.27
N GLY A 36 -4.46 22.41 2.01
CA GLY A 36 -4.48 21.51 0.87
C GLY A 36 -3.49 20.35 1.01
N VAL A 37 -2.27 20.64 1.49
CA VAL A 37 -1.24 19.61 1.73
C VAL A 37 -1.63 18.67 2.87
N THR A 38 -2.26 19.18 3.93
CA THR A 38 -2.73 18.37 5.04
C THR A 38 -3.79 17.36 4.57
N ILE A 39 -4.76 17.82 3.78
CA ILE A 39 -5.83 16.96 3.24
C ILE A 39 -5.27 15.97 2.22
N ALA A 40 -4.54 16.45 1.20
CA ALA A 40 -4.00 15.59 0.16
C ALA A 40 -2.99 14.57 0.72
N GLY A 41 -2.16 14.99 1.68
CA GLY A 41 -1.20 14.13 2.37
C GLY A 41 -1.88 13.06 3.22
N GLY A 42 -2.97 13.40 3.92
CA GLY A 42 -3.77 12.43 4.66
C GLY A 42 -4.40 11.38 3.74
N ILE A 43 -5.02 11.81 2.64
CA ILE A 43 -5.62 10.90 1.65
C ILE A 43 -4.54 10.00 1.03
N HIS A 44 -3.42 10.59 0.58
CA HIS A 44 -2.31 9.83 0.00
C HIS A 44 -1.71 8.84 1.01
N GLY A 45 -1.46 9.26 2.23
CA GLY A 45 -0.93 8.37 3.28
C GLY A 45 -1.85 7.17 3.55
N PHE A 46 -3.16 7.36 3.57
CA PHE A 46 -4.11 6.25 3.71
C PHE A 46 -4.05 5.30 2.49
N VAL A 47 -4.06 5.84 1.27
CA VAL A 47 -3.99 5.04 0.03
C VAL A 47 -2.65 4.31 -0.08
N PHE A 48 -1.54 4.95 0.30
CA PHE A 48 -0.21 4.34 0.40
C PHE A 48 -0.22 3.09 1.30
N LEU A 49 -0.81 3.18 2.49
CA LEU A 49 -0.91 2.03 3.41
C LEU A 49 -1.81 0.93 2.84
N ALA A 50 -2.94 1.30 2.24
CA ALA A 50 -3.85 0.36 1.61
C ALA A 50 -3.18 -0.37 0.41
N TYR A 51 -2.48 0.37 -0.45
CA TYR A 51 -1.69 -0.22 -1.54
C TYR A 51 -0.58 -1.14 -1.01
N SER A 52 0.14 -0.73 0.02
CA SER A 52 1.21 -1.53 0.62
C SER A 52 0.68 -2.86 1.16
N ALA A 53 -0.45 -2.83 1.87
CA ALA A 53 -1.12 -4.05 2.35
C ALA A 53 -1.56 -4.95 1.19
N LEU A 54 -2.09 -4.36 0.11
CA LEU A 54 -2.49 -5.08 -1.09
C LEU A 54 -1.29 -5.68 -1.83
N ALA A 55 -0.17 -4.95 -1.93
CA ALA A 55 1.07 -5.45 -2.52
C ALA A 55 1.62 -6.65 -1.76
N VAL A 56 1.63 -6.60 -0.43
CA VAL A 56 2.02 -7.72 0.42
C VAL A 56 1.08 -8.91 0.24
N LEU A 57 -0.24 -8.71 0.27
CA LEU A 57 -1.22 -9.76 0.06
C LEU A 57 -1.05 -10.42 -1.32
N THR A 58 -0.82 -9.61 -2.36
CA THR A 58 -0.58 -10.11 -3.72
C THR A 58 0.72 -10.89 -3.80
N ALA A 59 1.80 -10.39 -3.20
CA ALA A 59 3.09 -11.07 -3.15
C ALA A 59 2.97 -12.46 -2.48
N ILE A 60 2.24 -12.56 -1.39
CA ILE A 60 1.95 -13.82 -0.69
C ILE A 60 1.10 -14.75 -1.59
N ASN A 61 0.02 -14.22 -2.18
CA ASN A 61 -0.85 -15.00 -3.05
C ASN A 61 -0.12 -15.56 -4.26
N GLN A 62 0.72 -14.74 -4.89
CA GLN A 62 1.48 -15.10 -6.10
C GLN A 62 2.81 -15.80 -5.79
N ARG A 63 3.11 -16.04 -4.50
CA ARG A 63 4.37 -16.65 -4.05
C ARG A 63 5.61 -15.94 -4.58
N TRP A 64 5.57 -14.61 -4.62
CA TRP A 64 6.73 -13.81 -4.99
C TRP A 64 7.87 -14.00 -3.99
N GLY A 65 9.12 -13.93 -4.48
CA GLY A 65 10.25 -13.82 -3.57
C GLY A 65 10.19 -12.53 -2.74
N VAL A 66 10.77 -12.55 -1.54
CA VAL A 66 10.74 -11.40 -0.60
C VAL A 66 11.21 -10.11 -1.28
N GLY A 67 12.30 -10.17 -2.06
CA GLY A 67 12.83 -9.00 -2.78
C GLY A 67 11.81 -8.35 -3.72
N LEU A 68 11.03 -9.16 -4.45
CA LEU A 68 9.99 -8.64 -5.33
C LEU A 68 8.82 -8.05 -4.55
N GLY A 69 8.42 -8.68 -3.44
CA GLY A 69 7.39 -8.15 -2.55
C GLY A 69 7.80 -6.80 -1.94
N VAL A 70 9.04 -6.68 -1.47
CA VAL A 70 9.61 -5.42 -0.98
C VAL A 70 9.65 -4.37 -2.08
N LEU A 71 10.12 -4.73 -3.28
CA LEU A 71 10.15 -3.81 -4.42
C LEU A 71 8.75 -3.27 -4.74
N ALA A 72 7.73 -4.13 -4.72
CA ALA A 72 6.34 -3.72 -4.95
C ALA A 72 5.87 -2.65 -3.95
N VAL A 73 6.23 -2.78 -2.66
CA VAL A 73 5.91 -1.78 -1.64
C VAL A 73 6.75 -0.51 -1.85
N VAL A 74 8.04 -0.65 -2.15
CA VAL A 74 8.95 0.50 -2.35
C VAL A 74 8.52 1.35 -3.54
N THR A 75 7.89 0.78 -4.57
CA THR A 75 7.37 1.57 -5.70
C THR A 75 6.33 2.61 -5.28
N ALA A 76 5.62 2.41 -4.17
CA ALA A 76 4.67 3.41 -3.66
C ALA A 76 5.36 4.67 -3.09
N VAL A 77 6.63 4.56 -2.69
CA VAL A 77 7.40 5.72 -2.17
C VAL A 77 7.82 6.67 -3.30
N VAL A 78 7.93 6.16 -4.52
CA VAL A 78 8.35 6.95 -5.69
C VAL A 78 7.12 7.33 -6.50
N PRO A 79 6.87 8.63 -6.75
CA PRO A 79 5.71 9.09 -7.50
C PRO A 79 5.54 8.34 -8.82
N TYR A 80 4.35 7.79 -9.05
CA TYR A 80 3.93 7.05 -10.26
C TYR A 80 4.67 5.73 -10.55
N ALA A 81 5.67 5.31 -9.75
CA ALA A 81 6.42 4.08 -10.00
C ALA A 81 5.56 2.81 -9.87
N THR A 82 4.43 2.87 -9.20
CA THR A 82 3.45 1.79 -9.11
C THR A 82 2.87 1.40 -10.48
N ILE A 83 2.72 2.36 -11.41
CA ILE A 83 2.15 2.13 -12.75
C ILE A 83 3.07 1.29 -13.64
N PRO A 84 4.36 1.68 -13.87
CA PRO A 84 5.26 0.84 -14.67
C PRO A 84 5.54 -0.50 -13.99
N PHE A 85 5.55 -0.56 -12.65
CA PHE A 85 5.70 -1.84 -11.95
C PHE A 85 4.48 -2.76 -12.20
N ASP A 86 3.25 -2.25 -12.10
CA ASP A 86 2.03 -3.00 -12.42
C ASP A 86 2.07 -3.52 -13.87
N ALA A 87 2.38 -2.65 -14.84
CA ALA A 87 2.47 -3.01 -16.24
C ALA A 87 3.54 -4.09 -16.49
N TRP A 88 4.70 -4.00 -15.83
CA TRP A 88 5.73 -5.01 -15.91
C TRP A 88 5.29 -6.34 -15.28
N ALA A 89 4.69 -6.30 -14.09
CA ALA A 89 4.23 -7.50 -13.39
C ALA A 89 3.13 -8.24 -14.17
N GLN A 90 2.25 -7.50 -14.87
CA GLN A 90 1.25 -8.09 -15.76
C GLN A 90 1.92 -8.74 -17.00
N ARG A 91 2.81 -8.01 -17.69
CA ARG A 91 3.50 -8.52 -18.89
C ARG A 91 4.37 -9.75 -18.62
N THR A 92 4.89 -9.89 -17.43
CA THR A 92 5.74 -11.02 -17.00
C THR A 92 4.94 -12.17 -16.38
N GLY A 93 3.60 -12.12 -16.43
CA GLY A 93 2.71 -13.17 -15.89
C GLY A 93 2.70 -13.26 -14.35
N ARG A 94 3.31 -12.28 -13.66
CA ARG A 94 3.43 -12.30 -12.18
C ARG A 94 2.13 -12.01 -11.44
N LEU A 95 1.13 -11.48 -12.13
CA LEU A 95 -0.21 -11.19 -11.62
C LEU A 95 -1.28 -12.11 -12.23
N GLU A 96 -0.87 -13.16 -12.94
CA GLU A 96 -1.79 -14.10 -13.55
C GLU A 96 -2.47 -15.02 -12.52
N GLY A 97 -3.65 -15.53 -12.89
CA GLY A 97 -4.39 -16.50 -12.09
C GLY A 97 -5.40 -15.85 -11.13
N THR A 98 -5.85 -16.67 -10.21
CA THR A 98 -6.90 -16.32 -9.25
C THR A 98 -6.36 -16.26 -7.82
N TRP A 99 -7.19 -15.83 -6.90
CA TRP A 99 -6.88 -15.96 -5.48
C TRP A 99 -6.75 -17.42 -5.10
N ARG A 100 -5.64 -17.77 -4.47
CA ARG A 100 -5.28 -19.13 -4.07
C ARG A 100 -6.11 -19.59 -2.86
N ARG A 101 -7.36 -19.95 -3.13
CA ARG A 101 -8.32 -20.39 -2.11
C ARG A 101 -8.21 -21.88 -1.81
N ASP A 102 -7.74 -22.67 -2.76
CA ASP A 102 -7.64 -24.13 -2.68
C ASP A 102 -6.18 -24.59 -2.72
N ALA A 103 -5.93 -25.79 -2.23
CA ALA A 103 -4.62 -26.40 -2.34
C ALA A 103 -4.34 -26.79 -3.79
N THR A 104 -3.10 -26.55 -4.24
CA THR A 104 -2.67 -26.80 -5.64
C THR A 104 -1.85 -28.08 -5.77
N GLY A 105 -1.65 -28.85 -4.69
CA GLY A 105 -0.75 -30.00 -4.68
C GLY A 105 0.73 -29.65 -4.48
N ASP A 106 1.06 -28.37 -4.33
CA ASP A 106 2.43 -27.92 -3.96
C ASP A 106 2.73 -28.30 -2.50
N PRO A 107 3.89 -28.92 -2.20
CA PRO A 107 4.26 -29.26 -0.80
C PRO A 107 4.23 -28.08 0.18
N ARG A 108 4.40 -26.84 -0.33
CA ARG A 108 4.26 -25.63 0.49
C ARG A 108 2.84 -25.41 1.00
N ASP A 109 1.82 -25.98 0.35
CA ASP A 109 0.43 -25.86 0.76
C ASP A 109 0.14 -26.48 2.12
N GLU A 110 0.98 -27.41 2.57
CA GLU A 110 0.84 -28.07 3.89
C GLU A 110 1.39 -27.23 5.03
N ARG A 111 2.19 -26.18 4.73
CA ARG A 111 2.73 -25.29 5.76
C ARG A 111 1.60 -24.53 6.44
N TRP A 112 1.73 -24.35 7.76
CA TRP A 112 0.73 -23.66 8.57
C TRP A 112 0.41 -22.26 8.03
N PHE A 113 1.42 -21.53 7.56
CA PHE A 113 1.27 -20.18 7.00
C PHE A 113 0.40 -20.18 5.73
N ASP A 114 0.72 -21.04 4.74
CA ASP A 114 -0.07 -21.14 3.51
C ASP A 114 -1.51 -21.60 3.77
N ARG A 115 -1.71 -22.49 4.75
CA ARG A 115 -3.03 -22.93 5.22
C ARG A 115 -3.83 -21.75 5.80
N SER A 116 -3.19 -20.92 6.64
CA SER A 116 -3.82 -19.74 7.23
C SER A 116 -4.18 -18.70 6.16
N VAL A 117 -3.28 -18.44 5.22
CA VAL A 117 -3.54 -17.52 4.09
C VAL A 117 -4.71 -18.01 3.24
N ARG A 118 -4.77 -19.29 2.88
CA ARG A 118 -5.91 -19.85 2.14
C ARG A 118 -7.22 -19.74 2.92
N TRP A 119 -7.18 -20.00 4.22
CA TRP A 119 -8.36 -19.83 5.06
C TRP A 119 -8.86 -18.38 5.05
N MET A 120 -7.96 -17.40 5.18
CA MET A 120 -8.30 -15.98 5.10
C MET A 120 -8.85 -15.60 3.71
N LEU A 121 -8.26 -16.11 2.63
CA LEU A 121 -8.73 -15.87 1.26
C LEU A 121 -10.10 -16.48 0.94
N ARG A 122 -10.50 -17.52 1.69
CA ARG A 122 -11.86 -18.09 1.65
C ARG A 122 -12.89 -17.21 2.36
N HIS A 123 -12.45 -16.33 3.26
CA HIS A 123 -13.30 -15.41 4.01
C HIS A 123 -13.00 -13.96 3.60
N PRO A 124 -13.36 -13.53 2.38
CA PRO A 124 -12.92 -12.23 1.85
C PRO A 124 -13.42 -11.05 2.68
N LEU A 125 -14.60 -11.12 3.27
CA LEU A 125 -15.11 -10.05 4.14
C LEU A 125 -14.28 -9.91 5.41
N LEU A 126 -13.90 -11.03 6.04
CA LEU A 126 -13.04 -11.02 7.22
C LEU A 126 -11.63 -10.48 6.87
N LEU A 127 -11.06 -10.95 5.77
CA LEU A 127 -9.75 -10.48 5.29
C LEU A 127 -9.77 -8.97 5.03
N THR A 128 -10.79 -8.49 4.30
CA THR A 128 -10.94 -7.05 4.03
C THR A 128 -11.11 -6.24 5.30
N ALA A 129 -11.93 -6.72 6.25
CA ALA A 129 -12.12 -6.05 7.54
C ALA A 129 -10.83 -5.99 8.36
N LEU A 130 -10.06 -7.08 8.41
CA LEU A 130 -8.77 -7.13 9.12
C LEU A 130 -7.74 -6.18 8.48
N ILE A 131 -7.64 -6.16 7.16
CA ILE A 131 -6.74 -5.24 6.44
C ILE A 131 -7.18 -3.80 6.68
N ALA A 132 -8.46 -3.48 6.55
CA ALA A 132 -8.98 -2.14 6.79
C ALA A 132 -8.73 -1.67 8.23
N LEU A 133 -8.94 -2.54 9.21
CA LEU A 133 -8.67 -2.26 10.61
C LEU A 133 -7.17 -2.01 10.85
N ALA A 134 -6.30 -2.86 10.30
CA ALA A 134 -4.84 -2.70 10.42
C ALA A 134 -4.35 -1.40 9.78
N VAL A 135 -4.84 -1.07 8.57
CA VAL A 135 -4.51 0.18 7.89
C VAL A 135 -5.01 1.39 8.69
N ALA A 136 -6.26 1.36 9.17
CA ALA A 136 -6.83 2.44 9.98
C ALA A 136 -6.07 2.63 11.30
N ALA A 137 -5.74 1.55 12.00
CA ALA A 137 -4.95 1.59 13.23
C ALA A 137 -3.56 2.18 13.00
N LEU A 138 -2.84 1.69 11.98
CA LEU A 138 -1.51 2.18 11.65
C LEU A 138 -1.56 3.66 11.22
N PHE A 139 -2.55 4.04 10.41
CA PHE A 139 -2.75 5.41 9.97
C PHE A 139 -3.01 6.34 11.17
N THR A 140 -3.87 5.93 12.11
CA THR A 140 -4.15 6.69 13.34
C THR A 140 -2.91 6.85 14.20
N VAL A 141 -2.11 5.79 14.36
CA VAL A 141 -0.84 5.85 15.10
C VAL A 141 0.14 6.83 14.43
N LEU A 142 0.28 6.78 13.13
CA LEU A 142 1.17 7.69 12.38
C LEU A 142 0.72 9.14 12.51
N LEU A 143 -0.59 9.41 12.47
CA LEU A 143 -1.14 10.75 12.70
C LEU A 143 -0.89 11.23 14.13
N ALA A 144 -1.05 10.36 15.13
CA ALA A 144 -0.82 10.69 16.55
C ALA A 144 0.66 10.97 16.87
N LEU A 145 1.59 10.28 16.19
CA LEU A 145 3.02 10.54 16.33
C LEU A 145 3.44 11.89 15.74
N GLY A 146 2.63 12.46 14.84
CA GLY A 146 2.89 13.75 14.19
C GLY A 146 4.09 13.72 13.22
N PRO A 147 4.37 14.82 12.53
CA PRO A 147 5.54 14.93 11.68
C PRO A 147 6.82 15.01 12.56
N PRO A 148 7.94 14.39 12.14
CA PRO A 148 9.18 14.34 12.92
C PRO A 148 9.84 15.70 13.19
N THR A 149 9.24 16.79 12.70
CA THR A 149 9.76 18.17 12.82
C THR A 149 9.46 18.86 14.16
N SER A 150 8.56 18.33 14.99
CA SER A 150 8.22 18.95 16.28
C SER A 150 9.34 18.85 17.33
N ALA A 151 10.25 17.88 17.20
CA ALA A 151 11.39 17.74 18.12
C ALA A 151 12.55 18.68 17.78
N VAL A 152 12.75 19.02 16.50
CA VAL A 152 13.87 19.89 16.05
C VAL A 152 13.60 21.36 16.39
N THR A 153 12.36 21.82 16.27
CA THR A 153 11.98 23.20 16.59
C THR A 153 11.92 23.48 18.09
N ALA A 154 11.67 22.48 18.93
CA ALA A 154 11.71 22.63 20.38
C ALA A 154 13.14 22.78 20.92
N GLY A 155 14.15 22.20 20.26
CA GLY A 155 15.58 22.33 20.63
C GLY A 155 16.21 23.68 20.29
N LEU A 156 15.67 24.40 19.30
CA LEU A 156 16.21 25.69 18.84
C LEU A 156 15.63 26.91 19.60
N ARG A 157 14.71 26.73 20.55
CA ARG A 157 14.09 27.77 21.36
C ARG A 157 14.59 27.74 22.82
N ARG A 158 15.83 27.36 23.07
CA ARG A 158 16.45 27.62 24.37
C ARG A 158 17.32 28.88 24.25
N PRO A 159 17.07 29.91 25.07
CA PRO A 159 17.86 31.15 25.14
C PRO A 159 19.28 30.90 25.63
#